data_bd864620e4ac77388ee5b2b154d85567
#
_entry.id   bd864620e4ac77388ee5b2b154d85567
#
_cell.length_a   1.000
_cell.length_b   1.000
_cell.length_c   1.000
_cell.angle_alpha   90.00
_cell.angle_beta   90.00
_cell.angle_gamma   90.00
#
_symmetry.space_group_name_H-M   'P 1'
#
loop_
_entity.id
_entity.type
_entity.pdbx_description
1 polymer ?
#
loop_
_entity_poly.entity_id
_entity_poly.type
_entity_poly.pdbx_seq_one_letter_code
_entity_poly.pdbx_strand_id
1 'polypeptide(L)' 'MTSRFKSIRMFEDESFDEFYAKLNHIVNSAFNFGEVYDQPKIVRKILRSLNEDFRPKVTAITESKDVDFILVDELLGSF' A
#
# COMPACT_ATOMS: atom_id res chain seq x y z
N MET A 1 -8.00 2.38 -20.17
CA MET A 1 -6.62 2.29 -19.70
C MET A 1 -6.58 1.64 -18.31
N THR A 2 -5.78 0.61 -18.16
CA THR A 2 -5.69 -0.09 -16.87
C THR A 2 -4.91 0.75 -15.87
N SER A 3 -5.47 0.97 -14.69
CA SER A 3 -4.81 1.72 -13.64
C SER A 3 -3.63 0.92 -13.08
N ARG A 4 -2.44 1.52 -13.03
CA ARG A 4 -1.28 0.91 -12.40
C ARG A 4 -1.52 0.68 -10.91
N PHE A 5 -2.27 1.57 -10.28
CA PHE A 5 -2.60 1.46 -8.86
C PHE A 5 -3.38 0.18 -8.59
N LYS A 6 -4.31 -0.19 -9.47
CA LYS A 6 -5.12 -1.39 -9.28
C LYS A 6 -4.34 -2.68 -9.44
N SER A 7 -3.31 -2.66 -10.27
CA SER A 7 -2.55 -3.87 -10.61
C SER A 7 -1.22 -4.01 -9.88
N ILE A 8 -0.84 -3.03 -9.05
CA ILE A 8 0.43 -3.09 -8.32
C ILE A 8 0.42 -4.22 -7.29
N ARG A 9 1.53 -4.96 -7.23
CA ARG A 9 1.73 -6.04 -6.26
C ARG A 9 3.19 -6.12 -5.85
N MET A 10 3.42 -6.61 -4.64
CA MET A 10 4.76 -6.90 -4.17
C MET A 10 5.18 -8.28 -4.70
N PHE A 11 6.37 -8.36 -5.31
CA PHE A 11 6.93 -9.62 -5.76
C PHE A 11 7.53 -10.39 -4.58
N GLU A 12 7.75 -11.69 -4.75
CA GLU A 12 8.24 -12.54 -3.67
C GLU A 12 9.60 -12.13 -3.13
N ASP A 13 10.47 -11.65 -4.01
CA ASP A 13 11.82 -11.22 -3.65
C ASP A 13 11.94 -9.71 -3.46
N GLU A 14 10.83 -9.00 -3.47
CA GLU A 14 10.81 -7.54 -3.35
C GLU A 14 10.78 -7.15 -1.87
N SER A 15 11.59 -6.15 -1.49
CA SER A 15 11.52 -5.60 -0.15
C SER A 15 10.35 -4.64 -0.02
N PHE A 16 9.94 -4.36 1.22
CA PHE A 16 8.87 -3.40 1.46
C PHE A 16 9.25 -2.02 0.91
N ASP A 17 10.49 -1.60 1.10
CA ASP A 17 10.94 -0.29 0.61
C ASP A 17 10.85 -0.19 -0.90
N GLU A 18 11.22 -1.24 -1.61
CA GLU A 18 11.12 -1.28 -3.05
C GLU A 18 9.67 -1.19 -3.51
N PHE A 19 8.79 -1.94 -2.87
CA PHE A 19 7.38 -1.92 -3.17
C PHE A 19 6.78 -0.53 -2.89
N TYR A 20 7.10 0.05 -1.75
CA TYR A 20 6.56 1.36 -1.39
C TYR A 20 7.02 2.46 -2.35
N ALA A 21 8.28 2.42 -2.77
CA ALA A 21 8.79 3.39 -3.74
C ALA A 21 8.03 3.29 -5.06
N LYS A 22 7.76 2.07 -5.49
CA LYS A 22 6.98 1.82 -6.70
C LYS A 22 5.54 2.35 -6.57
N LEU A 23 4.90 2.07 -5.44
CA LEU A 23 3.55 2.55 -5.18
C LEU A 23 3.50 4.08 -5.11
N ASN A 24 4.45 4.68 -4.42
CA ASN A 24 4.53 6.13 -4.30
C ASN A 24 4.69 6.81 -5.65
N HIS A 25 5.51 6.21 -6.52
CA HIS A 25 5.67 6.72 -7.88
C HIS A 25 4.34 6.68 -8.65
N ILE A 26 3.59 5.61 -8.51
CA ILE A 26 2.29 5.45 -9.17
C ILE A 26 1.29 6.48 -8.65
N VAL A 27 1.24 6.68 -7.34
CA VAL A 27 0.34 7.66 -6.72
C VAL A 27 0.65 9.07 -7.21
N ASN A 28 1.94 9.43 -7.26
CA ASN A 28 2.35 10.74 -7.74
C ASN A 28 2.06 10.94 -9.23
N SER A 29 2.24 9.90 -10.03
CA SER A 29 1.91 9.95 -11.46
C SER A 29 0.41 10.14 -11.67
N ALA A 30 -0.40 9.44 -10.89
CA ALA A 30 -1.85 9.58 -10.97
C ALA A 30 -2.30 11.01 -10.62
N PHE A 31 -1.66 11.60 -9.63
CA PHE A 31 -1.94 12.97 -9.24
C PHE A 31 -1.77 13.95 -10.41
N ASN A 32 -0.73 13.74 -11.23
CA ASN A 32 -0.48 14.58 -12.40
C ASN A 32 -1.57 14.48 -13.45
N PHE A 33 -2.37 13.42 -13.43
CA PHE A 33 -3.50 13.22 -14.33
C PHE A 33 -4.85 13.50 -13.67
N GLY A 34 -4.84 14.14 -12.51
CA GLY A 34 -6.07 14.52 -11.82
C GLY A 34 -6.66 13.45 -10.92
N GLU A 35 -5.99 12.32 -10.75
CA GLU A 35 -6.44 11.26 -9.85
C GLU A 35 -5.76 11.40 -8.49
N VAL A 36 -6.56 11.45 -7.44
CA VAL A 36 -6.06 11.55 -6.07
C VAL A 36 -6.56 10.36 -5.27
N TYR A 37 -5.64 9.67 -4.61
CA TYR A 37 -5.98 8.56 -3.72
C TYR A 37 -5.85 9.02 -2.27
N ASP A 38 -6.91 8.85 -1.48
CA ASP A 38 -6.90 9.23 -0.07
C ASP A 38 -6.20 8.17 0.78
N GLN A 39 -5.92 8.53 2.04
CA GLN A 39 -5.16 7.69 2.96
C GLN A 39 -5.76 6.27 3.11
N PRO A 40 -7.06 6.12 3.38
CA PRO A 40 -7.63 4.78 3.54
C PRO A 40 -7.44 3.91 2.31
N LYS A 41 -7.58 4.49 1.14
CA LYS A 41 -7.45 3.76 -0.12
C LYS A 41 -6.02 3.25 -0.32
N ILE A 42 -5.04 4.10 -0.02
CA ILE A 42 -3.63 3.74 -0.13
C ILE A 42 -3.28 2.66 0.89
N VAL A 43 -3.72 2.81 2.14
CA VAL A 43 -3.47 1.83 3.21
C VAL A 43 -4.02 0.47 2.83
N ARG A 44 -5.26 0.41 2.37
CA ARG A 44 -5.88 -0.85 1.96
C ARG A 44 -5.12 -1.48 0.80
N LYS A 45 -4.66 -0.68 -0.14
CA LYS A 45 -3.92 -1.19 -1.28
C LYS A 45 -2.58 -1.79 -0.85
N ILE A 46 -1.88 -1.13 0.06
CA ILE A 46 -0.64 -1.67 0.61
C ILE A 46 -0.90 -3.03 1.26
N LEU A 47 -1.87 -3.10 2.16
CA LEU A 47 -2.16 -4.33 2.89
C LEU A 47 -2.55 -5.49 1.97
N ARG A 48 -3.24 -5.20 0.88
CA ARG A 48 -3.66 -6.23 -0.08
C ARG A 48 -2.56 -6.66 -1.03
N SER A 49 -1.56 -5.81 -1.23
CA SER A 49 -0.54 -6.03 -2.25
C SER A 49 0.72 -6.71 -1.71
N LEU A 50 0.90 -6.75 -0.39
CA LEU A 50 2.05 -7.36 0.24
C LEU A 50 2.07 -8.88 -0.02
N ASN A 51 3.28 -9.43 -0.15
CA ASN A 51 3.44 -10.87 -0.38
C ASN A 51 3.20 -11.66 0.91
N GLU A 52 3.31 -13.00 0.82
CA GLU A 52 2.99 -13.88 1.94
C GLU A 52 3.88 -13.68 3.16
N ASP A 53 5.10 -13.22 2.98
CA ASP A 53 6.02 -12.98 4.08
C ASP A 53 5.47 -11.96 5.08
N PHE A 54 4.62 -11.06 4.60
CA PHE A 54 4.02 -10.00 5.42
C PHE A 54 2.63 -10.35 5.93
N ARG A 55 2.11 -11.52 5.58
CA ARG A 55 0.74 -11.90 5.96
C ARG A 55 0.48 -11.83 7.46
N PRO A 56 1.37 -12.35 8.34
CA PRO A 56 1.14 -12.24 9.79
C PRO A 56 1.05 -10.80 10.26
N LYS A 57 1.88 -9.91 9.72
CA LYS A 57 1.82 -8.49 10.08
C LYS A 57 0.57 -7.83 9.58
N VAL A 58 0.16 -8.15 8.36
CA VAL A 58 -1.08 -7.63 7.78
C VAL A 58 -2.28 -8.03 8.63
N THR A 59 -2.34 -9.30 9.01
CA THR A 59 -3.42 -9.80 9.85
C THR A 59 -3.45 -9.08 11.20
N ALA A 60 -2.29 -8.94 11.84
CA ALA A 60 -2.20 -8.27 13.14
C ALA A 60 -2.67 -6.81 13.05
N ILE A 61 -2.26 -6.10 12.02
CA ILE A 61 -2.66 -4.70 11.83
C ILE A 61 -4.16 -4.61 11.56
N THR A 62 -4.68 -5.47 10.71
CA THR A 62 -6.09 -5.47 10.34
C THR A 62 -6.98 -5.77 11.53
N GLU A 63 -6.55 -6.67 12.43
CA GLU A 63 -7.32 -7.05 13.61
C GLU A 63 -7.21 -6.04 14.75
N SER A 64 -6.06 -5.37 14.88
CA SER A 64 -5.80 -4.50 16.02
C SER A 64 -6.11 -3.03 15.78
N LYS A 65 -6.25 -2.62 14.52
CA LYS A 65 -6.46 -1.23 14.15
C LYS A 65 -7.54 -1.10 13.09
N ASP A 66 -8.22 0.05 13.10
CA ASP A 66 -9.19 0.37 12.06
C ASP A 66 -8.44 0.92 10.85
N VAL A 67 -8.39 0.15 9.78
CA VAL A 67 -7.64 0.51 8.57
C VAL A 67 -8.17 1.77 7.91
N ASP A 68 -9.40 2.17 8.18
CA ASP A 68 -9.97 3.40 7.63
C ASP A 68 -9.41 4.65 8.31
N PHE A 69 -8.82 4.51 9.48
CA PHE A 69 -8.28 5.62 10.26
C PHE A 69 -6.76 5.58 10.42
N ILE A 70 -6.09 4.55 9.89
CA ILE A 70 -4.64 4.48 9.91
C ILE A 70 -4.07 5.39 8.84
N LEU A 71 -3.08 6.21 9.20
CA LEU A 71 -2.33 6.98 8.22
C LEU A 71 -1.24 6.13 7.59
N VAL A 72 -0.86 6.46 6.35
CA VAL A 72 0.20 5.74 5.65
C VAL A 72 1.49 5.75 6.47
N ASP A 73 1.83 6.89 7.07
CA ASP A 73 3.03 7.01 7.90
C ASP A 73 3.03 6.05 9.09
N GLU A 74 1.87 5.88 9.73
CA GLU A 74 1.74 4.93 10.83
C GLU A 74 1.93 3.49 10.35
N LEU A 75 1.36 3.18 9.20
CA LEU A 75 1.49 1.86 8.59
C LEU A 75 2.95 1.55 8.29
N LEU A 76 3.67 2.50 7.71
CA LEU A 76 5.09 2.33 7.39
C LEU A 76 5.92 2.06 8.62
N GLY A 77 5.58 2.69 9.74
CA GLY A 77 6.28 2.46 11.01
C GLY A 77 6.04 1.06 11.58
N SER A 78 5.02 0.35 11.10
CA SER A 78 4.71 -1.01 11.55
C SER A 78 5.46 -2.09 10.77
N PHE A 79 6.07 -1.73 9.68
CA PHE A 79 6.85 -2.62 8.85
C PHE A 79 8.33 -2.24 8.91
#